data_516c10d0647ec9eb2e92f63f242c8b1d
#
_entry.id   516c10d0647ec9eb2e92f63f242c8b1d
#
_cell.length_a   1.000
_cell.length_b   1.000
_cell.length_c   1.000
_cell.angle_alpha   90.00
_cell.angle_beta   90.00
_cell.angle_gamma   90.00
#
_symmetry.space_group_name_H-M   'P 1'
#
loop_
_entity.id
_entity.type
_entity.pdbx_description
1 polymer ?
#
loop_
_entity_poly.entity_id
_entity_poly.type
_entity_poly.pdbx_seq_one_letter_code
_entity_poly.pdbx_strand_id
1 'polypeptide(L)'
;MPKPYGLPGPVARSLEIVGDRWTLLLIRELLLGPARYGALARALHGIPSNLLAERLRLLEDEAIATRTPDREYALTAKGRDLAPVLAGLAVWGQRHYDEPPSALAVHADCGGRVGLRSACGRCGAQVDAGELELRTV
;
A
#
# COMPACT_ATOMS: atom_id res chain seq x y z
N MET A 1 6.20 -12.17 13.46
CA MET A 1 6.28 -10.73 13.83
C MET A 1 7.44 -10.08 13.12
N PRO A 2 7.20 -8.98 12.43
CA PRO A 2 8.29 -8.22 11.84
C PRO A 2 9.24 -7.75 12.96
N LYS A 3 10.53 -7.80 12.69
CA LYS A 3 11.53 -7.34 13.66
C LYS A 3 11.48 -5.81 13.73
N PRO A 4 11.34 -5.21 14.93
CA PRO A 4 11.31 -3.75 15.04
C PRO A 4 12.67 -3.14 14.66
N TYR A 5 12.63 -1.99 14.01
CA TYR A 5 13.84 -1.23 13.67
C TYR A 5 14.50 -0.61 14.90
N GLY A 6 13.74 -0.41 15.98
CA GLY A 6 14.21 0.33 17.15
C GLY A 6 14.41 1.83 16.87
N LEU A 7 13.88 2.33 15.76
CA LEU A 7 13.95 3.73 15.36
C LEU A 7 12.64 4.43 15.69
N PRO A 8 12.68 5.69 16.14
CA PRO A 8 11.47 6.46 16.40
C PRO A 8 10.82 6.95 15.09
N GLY A 9 9.54 7.28 15.19
CA GLY A 9 8.82 7.98 14.15
C GLY A 9 7.88 7.10 13.30
N PRO A 10 6.91 7.76 12.63
CA PRO A 10 5.84 7.07 11.94
C PRO A 10 6.32 6.29 10.70
N VAL A 11 7.38 6.74 10.03
CA VAL A 11 7.93 6.03 8.86
C VAL A 11 8.49 4.68 9.28
N ALA A 12 9.33 4.64 10.32
CA ALA A 12 9.90 3.38 10.83
C ALA A 12 8.78 2.44 11.30
N ARG A 13 7.80 2.95 12.04
CA ARG A 13 6.67 2.14 12.50
C ARG A 13 5.83 1.59 11.33
N SER A 14 5.58 2.38 10.31
CA SER A 14 4.86 1.92 9.12
C SER A 14 5.62 0.82 8.39
N LEU A 15 6.93 0.99 8.22
CA LEU A 15 7.78 -0.01 7.55
C LEU A 15 7.90 -1.32 8.34
N GLU A 16 7.80 -1.28 9.66
CA GLU A 16 7.71 -2.50 10.47
C GLU A 16 6.50 -3.36 10.09
N ILE A 17 5.42 -2.74 9.64
CA ILE A 17 4.18 -3.43 9.29
C ILE A 17 4.12 -3.75 7.80
N VAL A 18 4.40 -2.76 6.94
CA VAL A 18 4.20 -2.89 5.49
C VAL A 18 5.49 -2.91 4.67
N GLY A 19 6.65 -2.81 5.31
CA GLY A 19 7.95 -2.70 4.62
C GLY A 19 8.50 -4.00 4.05
N ASP A 20 7.90 -5.14 4.36
CA ASP A 20 8.34 -6.42 3.83
C ASP A 20 8.05 -6.57 2.34
N ARG A 21 8.84 -7.40 1.69
CA ARG A 21 8.84 -7.61 0.24
C ARG A 21 7.45 -7.81 -0.39
N TRP A 22 6.54 -8.52 0.26
CA TRP A 22 5.26 -8.91 -0.33
C TRP A 22 4.06 -8.11 0.19
N THR A 23 4.19 -7.44 1.31
CA THR A 23 3.04 -6.86 2.03
C THR A 23 2.33 -5.78 1.22
N LEU A 24 3.06 -4.82 0.65
CA LEU A 24 2.45 -3.77 -0.18
C LEU A 24 1.86 -4.33 -1.49
N LEU A 25 2.46 -5.37 -2.07
CA LEU A 25 1.90 -6.04 -3.23
C LEU A 25 0.60 -6.77 -2.90
N LEU A 26 0.52 -7.39 -1.72
CA LEU A 26 -0.70 -8.01 -1.22
C LEU A 26 -1.82 -6.98 -1.00
N ILE A 27 -1.50 -5.84 -0.41
CA ILE A 27 -2.44 -4.74 -0.23
C ILE A 27 -2.91 -4.20 -1.59
N ARG A 28 -2.02 -4.09 -2.58
CA ARG A 28 -2.37 -3.71 -3.95
C ARG A 28 -3.43 -4.65 -4.55
N GLU A 29 -3.26 -5.95 -4.39
CA GLU A 29 -4.27 -6.91 -4.88
C GLU A 29 -5.61 -6.74 -4.17
N LEU A 30 -5.60 -6.50 -2.87
CA LEU A 30 -6.82 -6.25 -2.10
C LEU A 30 -7.48 -4.89 -2.40
N LEU A 31 -6.73 -3.92 -2.93
CA LEU A 31 -7.30 -2.67 -3.45
C LEU A 31 -8.11 -2.88 -4.73
N LEU A 32 -7.81 -3.92 -5.49
CA LEU A 32 -8.61 -4.31 -6.66
C LEU A 32 -9.96 -4.93 -6.28
N GLY A 33 -10.11 -5.39 -5.05
CA GLY A 33 -11.31 -5.97 -4.49
C GLY A 33 -11.02 -7.10 -3.51
N PRO A 34 -12.05 -7.55 -2.76
CA PRO A 34 -11.92 -8.70 -1.88
C PRO A 34 -11.49 -9.95 -2.65
N ALA A 35 -10.66 -10.78 -2.04
CA ALA A 35 -10.15 -11.98 -2.68
C ALA A 35 -9.90 -13.10 -1.67
N ARG A 36 -10.07 -14.34 -2.13
CA ARG A 36 -9.75 -15.55 -1.37
C ARG A 36 -8.25 -15.83 -1.42
N TYR A 37 -7.78 -16.59 -0.46
CA TYR A 37 -6.38 -17.00 -0.37
C TYR A 37 -5.82 -17.54 -1.69
N GLY A 38 -6.52 -18.45 -2.34
CA GLY A 38 -6.08 -19.03 -3.61
C GLY A 38 -5.94 -18.03 -4.76
N ALA A 39 -6.84 -17.03 -4.82
CA ALA A 39 -6.73 -15.95 -5.80
C ALA A 39 -5.52 -15.06 -5.54
N LEU A 40 -5.26 -14.73 -4.27
CA LEU A 40 -4.08 -13.95 -3.87
C LEU A 40 -2.79 -14.72 -4.16
N ALA A 41 -2.75 -16.01 -3.88
CA ALA A 41 -1.58 -16.85 -4.18
C ALA A 41 -1.26 -16.90 -5.68
N ARG A 42 -2.29 -16.91 -6.53
CA ARG A 42 -2.11 -16.85 -8.00
C ARG A 42 -1.67 -15.47 -8.47
N ALA A 43 -2.27 -14.41 -7.92
CA ALA A 43 -1.94 -13.03 -8.29
C ALA A 43 -0.52 -12.65 -7.88
N LEU A 44 -0.08 -13.09 -6.69
CA LEU A 44 1.27 -12.87 -6.18
C LEU A 44 2.19 -14.04 -6.56
N HIS A 45 2.35 -14.24 -7.86
CA HIS A 45 3.12 -15.33 -8.39
C HIS A 45 4.52 -15.44 -7.76
N GLY A 46 4.82 -16.61 -7.21
CA GLY A 46 6.10 -16.89 -6.55
C GLY A 46 6.17 -16.60 -5.04
N ILE A 47 5.08 -16.11 -4.43
CA ILE A 47 5.06 -16.00 -2.97
C ILE A 47 4.97 -17.38 -2.32
N PRO A 48 5.85 -17.73 -1.36
CA PRO A 48 5.71 -18.96 -0.59
C PRO A 48 4.38 -18.99 0.19
N SER A 49 3.72 -20.14 0.23
CA SER A 49 2.39 -20.27 0.87
C SER A 49 2.38 -19.93 2.35
N ASN A 50 3.43 -20.33 3.08
CA ASN A 50 3.59 -19.98 4.49
C ASN A 50 3.76 -18.47 4.70
N LEU A 51 4.46 -17.81 3.81
CA LEU A 51 4.67 -16.37 3.87
C LEU A 51 3.38 -15.59 3.56
N LEU A 52 2.61 -16.03 2.56
CA LEU A 52 1.30 -15.43 2.27
C LEU A 52 0.37 -15.53 3.48
N ALA A 53 0.29 -16.72 4.10
CA ALA A 53 -0.54 -16.93 5.29
C ALA A 53 -0.09 -16.04 6.46
N GLU A 54 1.21 -15.91 6.67
CA GLU A 54 1.79 -15.05 7.71
C GLU A 54 1.48 -13.58 7.46
N ARG A 55 1.61 -13.10 6.22
CA ARG A 55 1.31 -11.71 5.85
C ARG A 55 -0.18 -11.39 5.98
N LEU A 56 -1.05 -12.29 5.57
CA LEU A 56 -2.50 -12.11 5.75
C LEU A 56 -2.88 -12.03 7.24
N ARG A 57 -2.27 -12.87 8.07
CA ARG A 57 -2.48 -12.81 9.53
C ARG A 57 -2.01 -11.47 10.10
N LEU A 58 -0.84 -10.98 9.68
CA LEU A 58 -0.34 -9.66 10.08
C LEU A 58 -1.33 -8.54 9.70
N LEU A 59 -1.87 -8.58 8.48
CA LEU A 59 -2.85 -7.58 8.03
C LEU A 59 -4.14 -7.62 8.86
N GLU A 60 -4.59 -8.81 9.27
CA GLU A 60 -5.75 -8.96 10.17
C GLU A 60 -5.42 -8.44 11.58
N ASP A 61 -4.28 -8.82 12.15
CA ASP A 61 -3.85 -8.39 13.49
C ASP A 61 -3.70 -6.87 13.59
N GLU A 62 -3.25 -6.24 12.52
CA GLU A 62 -3.10 -4.78 12.42
C GLU A 62 -4.39 -4.06 11.97
N ALA A 63 -5.49 -4.78 11.82
CA ALA A 63 -6.76 -4.26 11.32
C ALA A 63 -6.66 -3.55 9.96
N ILE A 64 -5.73 -3.96 9.12
CA ILE A 64 -5.57 -3.49 7.73
C ILE A 64 -6.51 -4.27 6.81
N ALA A 65 -6.70 -5.55 7.08
CA ALA A 65 -7.63 -6.41 6.37
C ALA A 65 -8.55 -7.14 7.35
N THR A 66 -9.65 -7.65 6.85
CA THR A 66 -10.61 -8.45 7.60
C THR A 66 -11.14 -9.59 6.72
N ARG A 67 -11.70 -10.61 7.35
CA ARG A 67 -12.41 -11.69 6.66
C ARG A 67 -13.87 -11.33 6.44
N THR A 68 -14.34 -11.53 5.21
CA THR A 68 -15.76 -11.43 4.89
C THR A 68 -16.48 -12.74 5.22
N PRO A 69 -17.84 -12.74 5.29
CA PRO A 69 -18.61 -13.98 5.44
C PRO A 69 -18.34 -15.02 4.34
N ASP A 70 -17.96 -14.58 3.14
CA ASP A 70 -17.62 -15.44 2.01
C ASP A 70 -16.17 -15.95 2.04
N ARG A 71 -15.49 -15.79 3.16
CA ARG A 71 -14.09 -16.19 3.38
C ARG A 71 -13.09 -15.48 2.48
N GLU A 72 -13.41 -14.29 2.03
CA GLU A 72 -12.51 -13.41 1.32
C GLU A 72 -11.78 -12.51 2.31
N TYR A 73 -10.59 -12.09 1.93
CA TYR A 73 -9.89 -10.98 2.60
C TYR A 73 -10.32 -9.67 1.94
N ALA A 74 -10.65 -8.69 2.73
CA ALA A 74 -11.01 -7.35 2.27
C ALA A 74 -10.28 -6.29 3.09
N LEU A 75 -9.92 -5.17 2.47
CA LEU A 75 -9.33 -4.06 3.18
C LEU A 75 -10.36 -3.35 4.07
N THR A 76 -9.92 -2.99 5.26
CA THR A 76 -10.61 -2.04 6.14
C THR A 76 -10.41 -0.61 5.66
N ALA A 77 -11.04 0.38 6.30
CA ALA A 77 -10.77 1.79 6.04
C ALA A 77 -9.27 2.11 6.24
N LYS A 78 -8.67 1.60 7.33
CA LYS A 78 -7.22 1.72 7.59
C LYS A 78 -6.37 1.14 6.46
N GLY A 79 -6.76 0.00 5.91
CA GLY A 79 -6.06 -0.61 4.78
C GLY A 79 -6.19 0.23 3.50
N ARG A 80 -7.37 0.77 3.22
CA ARG A 80 -7.61 1.64 2.05
C ARG A 80 -6.85 2.96 2.13
N ASP A 81 -6.51 3.44 3.31
CA ASP A 81 -5.68 4.64 3.49
C ASP A 81 -4.26 4.47 2.92
N LEU A 82 -3.84 3.24 2.62
CA LEU A 82 -2.58 2.97 1.93
C LEU A 82 -2.65 3.15 0.41
N ALA A 83 -3.84 3.36 -0.18
CA ALA A 83 -3.98 3.56 -1.62
C ALA A 83 -3.15 4.75 -2.15
N PRO A 84 -3.11 5.92 -1.50
CA PRO A 84 -2.25 7.03 -1.93
C PRO A 84 -0.74 6.68 -1.85
N VAL A 85 -0.32 5.89 -0.86
CA VAL A 85 1.06 5.43 -0.73
C VAL A 85 1.45 4.55 -1.92
N LEU A 86 0.61 3.60 -2.27
CA LEU A 86 0.82 2.72 -3.44
C LEU A 86 0.76 3.49 -4.76
N ALA A 87 -0.15 4.46 -4.88
CA ALA A 87 -0.20 5.35 -6.04
C ALA A 87 1.10 6.16 -6.18
N GLY A 88 1.66 6.64 -5.06
CA GLY A 88 2.94 7.34 -5.02
C GLY A 88 4.10 6.46 -5.48
N LEU A 89 4.17 5.23 -4.99
CA LEU A 89 5.18 4.26 -5.42
C LEU A 89 5.04 3.95 -6.92
N ALA A 90 3.83 3.80 -7.42
CA ALA A 90 3.58 3.54 -8.84
C ALA A 90 4.04 4.71 -9.71
N VAL A 91 3.72 5.96 -9.33
CA VAL A 91 4.17 7.17 -10.05
C VAL A 91 5.69 7.27 -10.06
N TRP A 92 6.32 7.02 -8.91
CA TRP A 92 7.78 7.04 -8.80
C TRP A 92 8.41 5.94 -9.66
N GLY A 93 7.88 4.73 -9.59
CA GLY A 93 8.36 3.59 -10.37
C GLY A 93 8.24 3.81 -11.88
N GLN A 94 7.11 4.34 -12.35
CA GLN A 94 6.90 4.66 -13.76
C GLN A 94 7.85 5.76 -14.29
N ARG A 95 8.22 6.71 -13.42
CA ARG A 95 9.13 7.80 -13.79
C ARG A 95 10.57 7.32 -13.98
N HIS A 96 11.01 6.35 -13.19
CA HIS A 96 12.41 5.96 -13.10
C HIS A 96 12.73 4.58 -13.68
N TYR A 97 11.73 3.76 -13.95
CA TYR A 97 11.88 2.41 -14.49
C TYR A 97 10.92 2.21 -15.67
N ASP A 98 11.39 1.51 -16.69
CA ASP A 98 10.61 1.22 -17.90
C ASP A 98 9.70 0.01 -17.66
N GLU A 99 8.74 0.17 -16.77
CA GLU A 99 7.76 -0.86 -16.42
C GLU A 99 6.34 -0.41 -16.79
N PRO A 100 5.59 -1.18 -17.56
CA PRO A 100 4.21 -0.85 -17.87
C PRO A 100 3.34 -0.95 -16.59
N PRO A 101 2.34 -0.08 -16.43
CA PRO A 101 1.46 -0.14 -15.27
C PRO A 101 0.64 -1.43 -15.27
N SER A 102 0.67 -2.17 -14.17
CA SER A 102 -0.18 -3.36 -13.95
C SER A 102 -1.59 -3.00 -13.46
N ALA A 103 -1.74 -1.81 -12.88
CA ALA A 103 -3.01 -1.24 -12.45
C ALA A 103 -2.89 0.29 -12.44
N LEU A 104 -4.00 0.98 -12.58
CA LEU A 104 -4.08 2.43 -12.55
C LEU A 104 -4.99 2.87 -11.41
N ALA A 105 -4.55 3.88 -10.66
CA ALA A 105 -5.44 4.60 -9.76
C ALA A 105 -6.32 5.54 -10.59
N VAL A 106 -7.63 5.36 -10.48
CA VAL A 106 -8.62 6.17 -11.18
C VAL A 106 -9.64 6.75 -10.21
N HIS A 107 -10.17 7.91 -10.53
CA HIS A 107 -11.27 8.49 -9.77
C HIS A 107 -12.54 7.71 -10.07
N ALA A 108 -13.20 7.21 -9.02
CA ALA A 108 -14.33 6.30 -9.15
C ALA A 108 -15.49 6.90 -9.97
N ASP A 109 -15.74 8.21 -9.84
CA ASP A 109 -16.88 8.84 -10.47
C ASP A 109 -16.67 9.11 -11.98
N CYS A 110 -15.46 9.52 -12.40
CA CYS A 110 -15.21 9.93 -13.77
C CYS A 110 -14.22 9.06 -14.54
N GLY A 111 -13.58 8.08 -13.87
CA GLY A 111 -12.58 7.21 -14.49
C GLY A 111 -11.25 7.88 -14.84
N GLY A 112 -11.10 9.16 -14.50
CA GLY A 112 -9.87 9.91 -14.76
C GLY A 112 -8.68 9.37 -13.95
N ARG A 113 -7.49 9.35 -14.54
CA ARG A 113 -6.27 8.90 -13.84
C ARG A 113 -5.97 9.82 -12.66
N VAL A 114 -5.69 9.22 -11.53
CA VAL A 114 -5.27 9.94 -10.32
C VAL A 114 -3.76 10.12 -10.33
N GLY A 115 -3.32 11.38 -10.29
CA GLY A 115 -1.92 11.74 -10.03
C GLY A 115 -1.70 12.03 -8.55
N LEU A 116 -0.45 11.95 -8.12
CA LEU A 116 -0.07 12.31 -6.77
C LEU A 116 0.47 13.74 -6.73
N ARG A 117 -0.06 14.53 -5.80
CA ARG A 117 0.37 15.90 -5.57
C ARG A 117 0.52 16.14 -4.07
N SER A 118 1.64 16.72 -3.68
CA SER A 118 1.84 17.17 -2.29
C SER A 118 1.30 18.58 -2.14
N ALA A 119 0.62 18.85 -1.03
CA ALA A 119 0.13 20.18 -0.69
C ALA A 119 0.59 20.59 0.70
N CYS A 120 0.96 21.86 0.84
CA CYS A 120 1.32 22.41 2.13
C CYS A 120 0.07 22.53 3.02
N GLY A 121 0.10 21.92 4.21
CA GLY A 121 -1.02 21.97 5.17
C GLY A 121 -1.29 23.37 5.75
N ARG A 122 -0.37 24.31 5.59
CA ARG A 122 -0.51 25.69 6.11
C ARG A 122 -1.06 26.67 5.08
N CYS A 123 -0.46 26.71 3.88
CA CYS A 123 -0.83 27.68 2.84
C CYS A 123 -1.61 27.07 1.68
N GLY A 124 -1.76 25.73 1.64
CA GLY A 124 -2.48 25.02 0.58
C GLY A 124 -1.74 24.95 -0.77
N ALA A 125 -0.54 25.53 -0.85
CA ALA A 125 0.22 25.51 -2.09
C ALA A 125 0.59 24.07 -2.49
N GLN A 126 0.55 23.78 -3.78
CA GLN A 126 1.14 22.55 -4.32
C GLN A 126 2.65 22.64 -4.18
N VAL A 127 3.27 21.54 -3.73
CA VAL A 127 4.70 21.48 -3.41
C VAL A 127 5.35 20.39 -4.27
N ASP A 128 6.37 20.75 -5.01
CA ASP A 128 7.17 19.81 -5.79
C ASP A 128 8.26 19.14 -4.93
N ALA A 129 8.79 18.02 -5.41
CA ALA A 129 9.77 17.23 -4.63
C ALA A 129 10.99 18.04 -4.18
N GLY A 130 11.45 19.00 -5.01
CA GLY A 130 12.59 19.88 -4.67
C GLY A 130 12.29 20.92 -3.60
N GLU A 131 11.03 21.15 -3.28
CA GLU A 131 10.58 22.09 -2.24
C GLU A 131 10.27 21.40 -0.91
N LEU A 132 10.32 20.04 -0.87
CA LEU A 132 10.10 19.26 0.34
C LEU A 132 11.40 19.15 1.14
N GLU A 133 11.32 19.49 2.41
CA GLU A 133 12.40 19.31 3.38
C GLU A 133 11.92 18.44 4.54
N LEU A 134 12.75 17.48 4.93
CA LEU A 134 12.55 16.75 6.19
C LEU A 134 13.34 17.47 7.30
N ARG A 135 12.64 17.80 8.37
CA ARG A 135 13.25 18.42 9.56
C ARG A 135 13.01 17.52 10.76
N THR A 136 14.05 17.36 11.57
CA THR A 136 13.92 16.68 12.87
C THR A 136 13.09 17.55 13.82
N VAL A 137 12.25 16.92 14.60
CA VAL A 137 11.41 17.56 15.63
C VAL A 137 11.89 17.16 17.03
#